data_5d04aa972c0973bdb1afe5029b39b2b0
#
_entry.id   5d04aa972c0973bdb1afe5029b39b2b0
#
_cell.length_a   1.000
_cell.length_b   1.000
_cell.length_c   1.000
_cell.angle_alpha   90.00
_cell.angle_beta   90.00
_cell.angle_gamma   90.00
#
_symmetry.space_group_name_H-M   'P 1'
#
loop_
_entity.id
_entity.type
_entity.pdbx_description
1 polymer ?
#
loop_
_entity_poly.entity_id
_entity_poly.type
_entity_poly.pdbx_seq_one_letter_code
_entity_poly.pdbx_strand_id
1 'polypeptide(L)'
;MAENEWLSKDFYKVLGVSKDASDQEITKAYRKLARQYHPDLNKTKEAEEKFKDISEAYDVLSNKDSRQKYDAIRQFGMGGARFAGGAGGGGFDAGGFSDIFGSMFGGGNGSHIRFQTNGGGPTNINDIFSMFGGGAGPAGGAYGGSPYGGYQEAPRPENGEDRNSKVTLTFRQAVKGATVSLSVDGKKFKTHIPAGVKDGQKIRLAGKGKPGRNGGKAGDLYLELSVKPDDRFTMRGHDLVMPLPLTVGEAVCGAKVEVRDIDGEPVTFKVPAGSSSGAEIRVVGKGVQSSRGAGDLIGRVEIRVPAKPGMGLKRAAKEFDKESGGFADELASQR
;
A
#
# COMPACT_ATOMS: atom_id res chain seq x y z
N MET A 1 2.54 -26.39 -4.92
CA MET A 1 3.90 -26.82 -4.54
C MET A 1 3.77 -27.83 -3.42
N ALA A 2 4.48 -28.94 -3.51
CA ALA A 2 4.22 -30.11 -2.66
C ALA A 2 4.73 -29.88 -1.22
N GLU A 3 3.86 -30.09 -0.24
CA GLU A 3 4.12 -29.95 1.21
C GLU A 3 5.24 -30.88 1.72
N ASN A 4 5.67 -31.84 0.92
CA ASN A 4 6.82 -32.69 1.22
C ASN A 4 8.16 -31.95 1.28
N GLU A 5 8.26 -30.74 0.70
CA GLU A 5 9.47 -29.93 0.76
C GLU A 5 9.59 -29.18 2.09
N TRP A 6 8.49 -28.94 2.80
CA TRP A 6 8.49 -28.26 4.11
C TRP A 6 9.17 -29.06 5.21
N LEU A 7 9.20 -30.39 5.09
CA LEU A 7 9.91 -31.27 6.03
C LEU A 7 11.42 -31.27 5.83
N SER A 8 11.87 -31.01 4.59
CA SER A 8 13.30 -31.02 4.25
C SER A 8 14.00 -29.68 4.44
N LYS A 9 13.27 -28.55 4.43
CA LYS A 9 13.85 -27.20 4.51
C LYS A 9 13.60 -26.55 5.86
N ASP A 10 14.63 -25.90 6.41
CA ASP A 10 14.52 -25.09 7.62
C ASP A 10 14.29 -23.62 7.25
N PHE A 11 13.05 -23.19 7.15
CA PHE A 11 12.70 -21.85 6.74
C PHE A 11 13.25 -20.75 7.67
N TYR A 12 13.40 -21.02 8.96
CA TYR A 12 14.05 -20.10 9.88
C TYR A 12 15.54 -19.93 9.57
N LYS A 13 16.22 -21.02 9.22
CA LYS A 13 17.63 -20.97 8.78
C LYS A 13 17.78 -20.33 7.41
N VAL A 14 16.84 -20.54 6.49
CA VAL A 14 16.83 -19.91 5.16
C VAL A 14 16.78 -18.38 5.30
N LEU A 15 15.95 -17.87 6.19
CA LEU A 15 15.89 -16.43 6.48
C LEU A 15 16.97 -15.94 7.46
N GLY A 16 17.71 -16.85 8.12
CA GLY A 16 18.72 -16.51 9.10
C GLY A 16 18.14 -15.87 10.37
N VAL A 17 16.95 -16.31 10.78
CA VAL A 17 16.25 -15.82 11.99
C VAL A 17 16.03 -16.96 13.00
N SER A 18 15.79 -16.62 14.28
CA SER A 18 15.45 -17.60 15.29
C SER A 18 14.01 -18.08 15.16
N LYS A 19 13.68 -19.24 15.78
CA LYS A 19 12.29 -19.74 15.81
C LYS A 19 11.33 -18.79 16.52
N ASP A 20 11.83 -18.00 17.47
CA ASP A 20 11.04 -17.04 18.26
C ASP A 20 11.03 -15.65 17.63
N ALA A 21 11.54 -15.50 16.39
CA ALA A 21 11.60 -14.22 15.72
C ALA A 21 10.21 -13.61 15.53
N SER A 22 10.11 -12.31 15.77
CA SER A 22 8.89 -11.53 15.55
C SER A 22 8.59 -11.36 14.05
N ASP A 23 7.34 -11.06 13.72
CA ASP A 23 6.91 -10.81 12.33
C ASP A 23 7.71 -9.66 11.69
N GLN A 24 8.17 -8.69 12.50
CA GLN A 24 9.01 -7.59 12.04
C GLN A 24 10.42 -8.04 11.69
N GLU A 25 11.02 -8.93 12.47
CA GLU A 25 12.35 -9.49 12.22
C GLU A 25 12.35 -10.38 10.99
N ILE A 26 11.32 -11.22 10.82
CA ILE A 26 11.12 -12.05 9.62
C ILE A 26 11.03 -11.16 8.37
N THR A 27 10.21 -10.10 8.43
CA THR A 27 10.05 -9.17 7.30
C THR A 27 11.35 -8.41 6.99
N LYS A 28 12.11 -8.02 8.03
CA LYS A 28 13.39 -7.32 7.86
C LYS A 28 14.45 -8.23 7.23
N ALA A 29 14.54 -9.48 7.68
CA ALA A 29 15.44 -10.48 7.14
C ALA A 29 15.13 -10.77 5.66
N TYR A 30 13.86 -11.00 5.33
CA TYR A 30 13.41 -11.19 3.95
C TYR A 30 13.81 -10.03 3.05
N ARG A 31 13.51 -8.77 3.43
CA ARG A 31 13.85 -7.59 2.63
C ARG A 31 15.35 -7.45 2.37
N LYS A 32 16.18 -7.80 3.35
CA LYS A 32 17.64 -7.78 3.21
C LYS A 32 18.11 -8.82 2.18
N LEU A 33 17.65 -10.06 2.33
CA LEU A 33 18.05 -11.17 1.46
C LEU A 33 17.47 -11.01 0.04
N ALA A 34 16.21 -10.59 -0.09
CA ALA A 34 15.56 -10.36 -1.37
C ALA A 34 16.28 -9.27 -2.20
N ARG A 35 16.83 -8.22 -1.57
CA ARG A 35 17.66 -7.24 -2.28
C ARG A 35 19.00 -7.82 -2.73
N GLN A 36 19.60 -8.68 -1.92
CA GLN A 36 20.91 -9.30 -2.23
C GLN A 36 20.82 -10.30 -3.37
N TYR A 37 19.74 -11.07 -3.45
CA TYR A 37 19.53 -12.14 -4.44
C TYR A 37 18.49 -11.78 -5.50
N HIS A 38 18.15 -10.47 -5.66
CA HIS A 38 17.20 -10.02 -6.67
C HIS A 38 17.68 -10.35 -8.08
N PRO A 39 16.84 -10.93 -8.96
CA PRO A 39 17.27 -11.35 -10.30
C PRO A 39 17.76 -10.20 -11.18
N ASP A 40 17.31 -8.95 -10.93
CA ASP A 40 17.82 -7.77 -11.65
C ASP A 40 19.24 -7.37 -11.23
N LEU A 41 19.62 -7.68 -9.98
CA LEU A 41 20.92 -7.32 -9.42
C LEU A 41 21.92 -8.48 -9.48
N ASN A 42 21.43 -9.72 -9.45
CA ASN A 42 22.26 -10.93 -9.44
C ASN A 42 21.65 -11.99 -10.35
N LYS A 43 22.20 -12.10 -11.57
CA LYS A 43 21.70 -12.97 -12.64
C LYS A 43 22.26 -14.41 -12.61
N THR A 44 22.86 -14.84 -11.50
CA THR A 44 23.38 -16.21 -11.36
C THR A 44 22.26 -17.21 -11.03
N LYS A 45 22.36 -18.44 -11.51
CA LYS A 45 21.38 -19.50 -11.19
C LYS A 45 21.30 -19.77 -9.69
N GLU A 46 22.41 -19.68 -8.99
CA GLU A 46 22.46 -19.86 -7.53
C GLU A 46 21.71 -18.75 -6.78
N ALA A 47 21.75 -17.50 -7.30
CA ALA A 47 20.99 -16.40 -6.74
C ALA A 47 19.48 -16.57 -6.98
N GLU A 48 19.10 -17.09 -8.14
CA GLU A 48 17.69 -17.38 -8.46
C GLU A 48 17.12 -18.48 -7.55
N GLU A 49 17.89 -19.57 -7.33
CA GLU A 49 17.48 -20.66 -6.42
C GLU A 49 17.34 -20.14 -4.97
N LYS A 50 18.34 -19.38 -4.49
CA LYS A 50 18.25 -18.75 -3.16
C LYS A 50 17.09 -17.79 -3.04
N PHE A 51 16.79 -17.02 -4.08
CA PHE A 51 15.64 -16.11 -4.07
C PHE A 51 14.32 -16.85 -3.97
N LYS A 52 14.20 -18.01 -4.65
CA LYS A 52 13.03 -18.89 -4.52
C LYS A 52 12.88 -19.42 -3.10
N ASP A 53 13.96 -19.94 -2.53
CA ASP A 53 13.95 -20.46 -1.14
C ASP A 53 13.61 -19.38 -0.12
N ILE A 54 14.16 -18.17 -0.27
CA ILE A 54 13.88 -17.01 0.60
C ILE A 54 12.43 -16.59 0.49
N SER A 55 11.86 -16.58 -0.73
CA SER A 55 10.47 -16.20 -0.97
C SER A 55 9.51 -17.22 -0.39
N GLU A 56 9.78 -18.51 -0.57
CA GLU A 56 9.00 -19.60 0.01
C GLU A 56 9.02 -19.55 1.54
N ALA A 57 10.21 -19.37 2.14
CA ALA A 57 10.35 -19.24 3.58
C ALA A 57 9.56 -18.05 4.14
N TYR A 58 9.54 -16.93 3.43
CA TYR A 58 8.79 -15.75 3.84
C TYR A 58 7.27 -15.96 3.74
N ASP A 59 6.79 -16.56 2.66
CA ASP A 59 5.36 -16.86 2.46
C ASP A 59 4.80 -17.74 3.58
N VAL A 60 5.58 -18.70 4.04
CA VAL A 60 5.18 -19.58 5.15
C VAL A 60 5.28 -18.90 6.50
N LEU A 61 6.38 -18.18 6.80
CA LEU A 61 6.65 -17.62 8.13
C LEU A 61 5.98 -16.26 8.38
N SER A 62 5.60 -15.51 7.35
CA SER A 62 4.91 -14.22 7.48
C SER A 62 3.43 -14.34 7.82
N ASN A 63 2.81 -15.47 7.52
CA ASN A 63 1.42 -15.75 7.85
C ASN A 63 1.35 -16.58 9.13
N LYS A 64 0.62 -16.09 10.14
CA LYS A 64 0.52 -16.75 11.47
C LYS A 64 -0.02 -18.18 11.38
N ASP A 65 -1.02 -18.41 10.54
CA ASP A 65 -1.64 -19.73 10.39
C ASP A 65 -0.68 -20.73 9.70
N SER A 66 0.01 -20.26 8.65
CA SER A 66 1.01 -21.06 7.94
C SER A 66 2.23 -21.37 8.81
N ARG A 67 2.68 -20.39 9.60
CA ARG A 67 3.79 -20.54 10.54
C ARG A 67 3.47 -21.58 11.62
N GLN A 68 2.28 -21.47 12.22
CA GLN A 68 1.83 -22.46 13.22
C GLN A 68 1.77 -23.87 12.66
N LYS A 69 1.27 -24.04 11.43
CA LYS A 69 1.24 -25.34 10.74
C LYS A 69 2.66 -25.88 10.50
N TYR A 70 3.54 -25.02 10.02
CA TYR A 70 4.93 -25.38 9.77
C TYR A 70 5.66 -25.79 11.06
N ASP A 71 5.45 -25.04 12.14
CA ASP A 71 6.04 -25.36 13.45
C ASP A 71 5.50 -26.69 14.01
N ALA A 72 4.20 -26.95 13.86
CA ALA A 72 3.58 -28.21 14.26
C ALA A 72 4.15 -29.39 13.47
N ILE A 73 4.27 -29.28 12.14
CA ILE A 73 4.85 -30.31 11.28
C ILE A 73 6.28 -30.63 11.68
N ARG A 74 7.09 -29.60 11.97
CA ARG A 74 8.48 -29.80 12.43
C ARG A 74 8.57 -30.43 13.82
N GLN A 75 7.67 -30.09 14.72
CA GLN A 75 7.63 -30.69 16.07
C GLN A 75 7.28 -32.17 16.02
N PHE A 76 6.36 -32.56 15.14
CA PHE A 76 6.02 -33.97 14.90
C PHE A 76 7.09 -34.71 14.10
N GLY A 77 7.73 -34.06 13.10
CA GLY A 77 8.73 -34.68 12.24
C GLY A 77 10.11 -34.87 12.86
N MET A 78 10.54 -33.97 13.77
CA MET A 78 11.84 -34.05 14.46
C MET A 78 11.76 -34.76 15.81
N GLY A 79 10.61 -34.76 16.46
CA GLY A 79 10.32 -35.59 17.58
C GLY A 79 9.93 -36.95 17.03
N GLY A 80 10.88 -37.85 16.80
CA GLY A 80 10.58 -39.26 16.56
C GLY A 80 9.62 -39.74 17.64
N ALA A 81 8.33 -39.55 17.42
CA ALA A 81 7.31 -40.08 18.28
C ALA A 81 7.51 -41.58 18.25
N ARG A 82 8.22 -42.09 19.24
CA ARG A 82 8.14 -43.45 19.68
C ARG A 82 6.68 -43.72 20.06
N PHE A 83 5.87 -43.95 19.06
CA PHE A 83 4.63 -44.68 19.25
C PHE A 83 5.00 -46.14 19.37
N ALA A 84 5.74 -46.48 20.41
CA ALA A 84 5.99 -47.85 20.82
C ALA A 84 4.95 -48.17 21.88
N GLY A 85 3.92 -48.89 21.48
CA GLY A 85 3.03 -49.51 22.46
C GLY A 85 1.65 -49.80 21.91
N GLY A 86 1.49 -50.91 21.15
CA GLY A 86 0.19 -51.43 20.77
C GLY A 86 0.24 -52.26 19.50
N ALA A 87 0.28 -53.58 19.68
CA ALA A 87 0.34 -54.59 18.62
C ALA A 87 -0.72 -54.42 17.53
N GLY A 88 -0.29 -54.33 16.27
CA GLY A 88 -1.18 -54.30 15.10
C GLY A 88 -0.48 -53.64 13.93
N GLY A 89 0.21 -54.44 13.07
CA GLY A 89 1.02 -53.99 11.95
C GLY A 89 0.22 -53.18 10.93
N GLY A 90 0.68 -52.01 10.66
CA GLY A 90 0.28 -51.14 9.59
C GLY A 90 1.15 -49.90 9.64
N GLY A 91 2.27 -49.93 8.90
CA GLY A 91 3.17 -48.80 8.76
C GLY A 91 2.40 -47.64 8.16
N PHE A 92 2.37 -46.48 8.86
CA PHE A 92 1.97 -45.24 8.25
C PHE A 92 3.09 -44.81 7.30
N ASP A 93 2.87 -45.09 6.05
CA ASP A 93 3.66 -44.60 4.92
C ASP A 93 3.48 -43.06 4.79
N ALA A 94 4.55 -42.39 4.41
CA ALA A 94 4.56 -40.94 4.13
C ALA A 94 3.50 -40.49 3.11
N GLY A 95 2.99 -41.42 2.27
CA GLY A 95 1.89 -41.19 1.36
C GLY A 95 0.53 -40.99 2.05
N GLY A 96 0.26 -41.77 3.13
CA GLY A 96 -1.00 -41.64 3.87
C GLY A 96 -1.12 -40.35 4.66
N PHE A 97 -0.03 -39.76 5.10
CA PHE A 97 -0.03 -38.43 5.78
C PHE A 97 -0.31 -37.30 4.79
N SER A 98 0.28 -37.37 3.58
CA SER A 98 0.07 -36.42 2.49
C SER A 98 -1.40 -36.36 2.04
N ASP A 99 -2.07 -37.49 1.93
CA ASP A 99 -3.47 -37.58 1.52
C ASP A 99 -4.44 -37.07 2.60
N ILE A 100 -4.15 -37.32 3.86
CA ILE A 100 -4.97 -36.81 4.98
C ILE A 100 -4.76 -35.33 5.16
N PHE A 101 -3.53 -34.83 5.05
CA PHE A 101 -3.19 -33.44 5.20
C PHE A 101 -3.60 -32.60 3.98
N GLY A 102 -3.40 -33.09 2.77
CA GLY A 102 -3.82 -32.43 1.52
C GLY A 102 -5.34 -32.31 1.40
N SER A 103 -6.11 -33.29 1.88
CA SER A 103 -7.57 -33.20 1.91
C SER A 103 -8.09 -32.28 3.03
N MET A 104 -7.33 -32.09 4.10
CA MET A 104 -7.72 -31.28 5.27
C MET A 104 -7.36 -29.81 5.13
N PHE A 105 -6.31 -29.47 4.35
CA PHE A 105 -5.76 -28.11 4.27
C PHE A 105 -5.56 -27.56 2.86
N GLY A 106 -5.68 -28.35 1.80
CA GLY A 106 -5.43 -27.96 0.41
C GLY A 106 -6.68 -27.56 -0.37
N GLY A 107 -7.48 -26.60 0.08
CA GLY A 107 -8.65 -26.22 -0.69
C GLY A 107 -9.26 -24.89 -0.29
N GLY A 108 -8.79 -23.80 -0.87
CA GLY A 108 -9.59 -22.61 -1.07
C GLY A 108 -10.61 -22.87 -2.15
N ASN A 109 -11.80 -23.20 -1.80
CA ASN A 109 -13.11 -22.97 -2.41
C ASN A 109 -14.07 -24.13 -2.04
N GLY A 110 -15.02 -23.83 -1.18
CA GLY A 110 -16.30 -24.49 -0.91
C GLY A 110 -16.59 -25.90 -1.44
N SER A 111 -15.79 -26.90 -1.13
CA SER A 111 -16.14 -28.29 -1.43
C SER A 111 -16.22 -29.09 -0.14
N HIS A 112 -17.42 -29.48 0.24
CA HIS A 112 -17.66 -30.43 1.32
C HIS A 112 -17.07 -31.80 0.95
N ILE A 113 -15.93 -32.13 1.53
CA ILE A 113 -15.35 -33.45 1.39
C ILE A 113 -16.11 -34.41 2.32
N ARG A 114 -16.92 -35.27 1.72
CA ARG A 114 -17.54 -36.38 2.41
C ARG A 114 -16.53 -37.52 2.50
N PHE A 115 -16.04 -37.76 3.67
CA PHE A 115 -15.28 -38.98 3.98
C PHE A 115 -16.28 -40.13 4.14
N GLN A 116 -16.23 -41.10 3.24
CA GLN A 116 -16.99 -42.35 3.34
C GLN A 116 -16.09 -43.39 3.98
N THR A 117 -16.19 -43.53 5.29
CA THR A 117 -15.62 -44.69 5.98
C THR A 117 -16.53 -45.90 5.75
N ASN A 118 -15.94 -47.03 5.50
CA ASN A 118 -16.62 -48.29 5.26
C ASN A 118 -17.33 -48.78 6.55
N GLY A 119 -18.47 -48.19 6.85
CA GLY A 119 -19.25 -48.41 8.08
C GLY A 119 -20.19 -47.23 8.34
N GLY A 120 -21.11 -46.97 7.43
CA GLY A 120 -22.39 -46.28 7.55
C GLY A 120 -22.48 -45.04 8.43
N GLY A 121 -22.20 -43.86 7.92
CA GLY A 121 -22.67 -42.56 8.48
C GLY A 121 -21.68 -41.40 8.24
N PRO A 122 -22.15 -40.17 7.97
CA PRO A 122 -21.26 -39.04 7.81
C PRO A 122 -20.72 -38.59 9.18
N THR A 123 -19.43 -38.78 9.42
CA THR A 123 -18.73 -38.28 10.61
C THR A 123 -18.22 -36.86 10.38
N ASN A 124 -18.52 -35.97 11.31
CA ASN A 124 -18.03 -34.60 11.36
C ASN A 124 -16.58 -34.57 11.91
N ILE A 125 -15.82 -33.58 11.46
CA ILE A 125 -14.42 -33.35 11.89
C ILE A 125 -14.27 -33.24 13.41
N ASN A 126 -15.32 -32.76 14.09
CA ASN A 126 -15.38 -32.70 15.55
C ASN A 126 -15.43 -34.08 16.21
N ASP A 127 -16.01 -35.09 15.54
CA ASP A 127 -16.08 -36.47 16.06
C ASP A 127 -14.72 -37.15 15.96
N ILE A 128 -13.92 -36.79 14.97
CA ILE A 128 -12.53 -37.27 14.80
C ILE A 128 -11.61 -36.63 15.86
N PHE A 129 -11.83 -35.36 16.18
CA PHE A 129 -11.03 -34.67 17.19
C PHE A 129 -11.36 -35.14 18.61
N SER A 130 -12.61 -35.51 18.90
CA SER A 130 -12.99 -36.09 20.19
C SER A 130 -12.49 -37.52 20.36
N MET A 131 -12.29 -38.25 19.26
CA MET A 131 -11.76 -39.61 19.27
C MET A 131 -10.23 -39.66 19.52
N PHE A 132 -9.50 -38.58 19.14
CA PHE A 132 -8.03 -38.49 19.30
C PHE A 132 -7.55 -37.72 20.50
N GLY A 133 -8.43 -36.94 21.16
CA GLY A 133 -8.02 -35.94 22.18
C GLY A 133 -8.55 -36.13 23.60
N GLY A 134 -9.18 -37.22 23.98
CA GLY A 134 -9.72 -37.32 25.33
C GLY A 134 -9.83 -38.76 25.86
N GLY A 135 -8.99 -39.04 26.84
CA GLY A 135 -8.93 -40.32 27.51
C GLY A 135 -10.17 -40.71 28.32
N ALA A 136 -10.36 -41.98 28.34
CA ALA A 136 -10.89 -42.85 29.38
C ALA A 136 -12.21 -42.56 30.08
N GLY A 137 -13.12 -43.46 29.93
CA GLY A 137 -14.12 -43.79 30.92
C GLY A 137 -15.29 -44.63 30.40
N PRO A 138 -15.50 -45.82 30.94
CA PRO A 138 -16.49 -46.75 30.36
C PRO A 138 -17.84 -46.72 31.06
N ALA A 139 -18.79 -47.20 30.34
CA ALA A 139 -20.03 -47.82 30.83
C ALA A 139 -21.31 -46.97 30.94
N GLY A 140 -22.28 -47.43 30.24
CA GLY A 140 -23.58 -47.72 30.84
C GLY A 140 -24.77 -46.90 30.37
N GLY A 141 -25.68 -47.52 29.68
CA GLY A 141 -27.08 -47.29 29.93
C GLY A 141 -27.90 -46.50 28.90
N ALA A 142 -28.64 -47.26 28.24
CA ALA A 142 -29.77 -47.00 27.37
C ALA A 142 -30.84 -45.99 27.87
N TYR A 143 -31.64 -45.64 26.91
CA TYR A 143 -33.02 -45.10 26.93
C TYR A 143 -33.20 -43.58 26.72
N GLY A 144 -33.72 -43.25 25.58
CA GLY A 144 -35.00 -42.56 25.41
C GLY A 144 -35.01 -41.05 25.55
N GLY A 145 -35.38 -40.40 24.47
CA GLY A 145 -35.87 -39.03 24.53
C GLY A 145 -35.15 -38.05 23.63
N SER A 146 -35.63 -37.93 22.39
CA SER A 146 -35.39 -36.74 21.58
C SER A 146 -36.03 -35.52 22.24
N PRO A 147 -35.27 -34.52 22.63
CA PRO A 147 -35.76 -33.16 22.58
C PRO A 147 -35.24 -32.57 21.27
N TYR A 148 -36.14 -32.24 20.44
CA TYR A 148 -35.99 -31.34 19.32
C TYR A 148 -35.43 -29.99 19.87
N GLY A 149 -34.18 -29.91 20.07
CA GLY A 149 -33.43 -28.69 20.37
C GLY A 149 -32.69 -28.29 19.10
N GLY A 150 -33.32 -27.45 18.30
CA GLY A 150 -32.60 -26.82 17.17
C GLY A 150 -31.37 -26.11 17.72
N TYR A 151 -30.20 -26.64 17.46
CA TYR A 151 -28.96 -25.88 17.61
C TYR A 151 -29.06 -24.71 16.64
N GLN A 152 -29.44 -23.53 17.15
CA GLN A 152 -29.26 -22.29 16.44
C GLN A 152 -27.74 -22.17 16.26
N GLU A 153 -27.28 -22.43 15.04
CA GLU A 153 -25.91 -22.14 14.64
C GLU A 153 -25.61 -20.71 15.04
N ALA A 154 -24.64 -20.49 15.92
CA ALA A 154 -24.27 -19.15 16.35
C ALA A 154 -23.97 -18.32 15.12
N PRO A 155 -24.56 -17.15 14.98
CA PRO A 155 -24.43 -16.34 13.78
C PRO A 155 -22.93 -16.05 13.52
N ARG A 156 -22.47 -16.40 12.34
CA ARG A 156 -21.06 -16.21 11.93
C ARG A 156 -20.72 -14.73 11.90
N PRO A 157 -19.49 -14.35 12.32
CA PRO A 157 -19.02 -12.97 12.19
C PRO A 157 -19.02 -12.54 10.73
N GLU A 158 -19.77 -11.49 10.41
CA GLU A 158 -19.82 -10.88 9.09
C GLU A 158 -19.12 -9.52 9.13
N ASN A 159 -18.11 -9.33 8.27
CA ASN A 159 -17.46 -8.03 8.15
C ASN A 159 -18.41 -7.01 7.52
N GLY A 160 -18.30 -5.77 7.97
CA GLY A 160 -19.06 -4.66 7.42
C GLY A 160 -18.59 -4.33 6.00
N GLU A 161 -19.50 -3.79 5.19
CA GLU A 161 -19.19 -3.34 3.84
C GLU A 161 -18.33 -2.07 3.86
N ASP A 162 -17.47 -1.96 2.85
CA ASP A 162 -16.71 -0.73 2.59
C ASP A 162 -17.63 0.39 2.09
N ARG A 163 -17.20 1.62 2.30
CA ARG A 163 -17.92 2.81 1.84
C ARG A 163 -17.03 3.74 1.04
N ASN A 164 -17.67 4.47 0.13
CA ASN A 164 -17.04 5.55 -0.61
C ASN A 164 -17.69 6.89 -0.20
N SER A 165 -16.86 7.91 -0.03
CA SER A 165 -17.29 9.28 0.21
C SER A 165 -16.41 10.23 -0.57
N LYS A 166 -16.93 11.43 -0.88
CA LYS A 166 -16.20 12.46 -1.60
C LYS A 166 -16.05 13.69 -0.72
N VAL A 167 -14.84 14.28 -0.72
CA VAL A 167 -14.54 15.52 0.00
C VAL A 167 -13.93 16.52 -0.96
N THR A 168 -14.48 17.74 -0.95
CA THR A 168 -13.95 18.84 -1.74
C THR A 168 -13.02 19.68 -0.85
N LEU A 169 -11.81 19.91 -1.35
CA LEU A 169 -10.77 20.72 -0.73
C LEU A 169 -10.51 21.96 -1.58
N THR A 170 -10.15 23.06 -0.94
CA THR A 170 -9.50 24.18 -1.64
C THR A 170 -8.08 23.77 -2.03
N PHE A 171 -7.51 24.43 -3.03
CA PHE A 171 -6.13 24.20 -3.44
C PHE A 171 -5.15 24.34 -2.27
N ARG A 172 -5.29 25.42 -1.48
CA ARG A 172 -4.48 25.66 -0.28
C ARG A 172 -4.57 24.53 0.74
N GLN A 173 -5.78 23.98 0.96
CA GLN A 173 -5.95 22.82 1.84
C GLN A 173 -5.26 21.56 1.30
N ALA A 174 -5.29 21.34 -0.01
CA ALA A 174 -4.60 20.24 -0.64
C ALA A 174 -3.07 20.36 -0.54
N VAL A 175 -2.55 21.59 -0.69
CA VAL A 175 -1.11 21.88 -0.57
C VAL A 175 -0.60 21.71 0.86
N LYS A 176 -1.33 22.23 1.85
CA LYS A 176 -0.88 22.29 3.26
C LYS A 176 -1.31 21.08 4.09
N GLY A 177 -2.24 20.29 3.58
CA GLY A 177 -2.99 19.33 4.37
C GLY A 177 -4.10 20.02 5.16
N ALA A 178 -5.09 19.27 5.56
CA ALA A 178 -6.24 19.77 6.28
C ALA A 178 -6.83 18.71 7.21
N THR A 179 -7.40 19.15 8.33
CA THR A 179 -8.28 18.31 9.13
C THR A 179 -9.71 18.53 8.70
N VAL A 180 -10.34 17.50 8.16
CA VAL A 180 -11.72 17.55 7.70
C VAL A 180 -12.64 16.78 8.64
N SER A 181 -13.85 17.30 8.85
CA SER A 181 -14.90 16.63 9.61
C SER A 181 -15.82 15.92 8.65
N LEU A 182 -15.94 14.61 8.81
CA LEU A 182 -16.79 13.75 8.00
C LEU A 182 -17.99 13.29 8.82
N SER A 183 -19.13 13.15 8.18
CA SER A 183 -20.31 12.53 8.77
C SER A 183 -20.68 11.32 7.92
N VAL A 184 -20.58 10.13 8.52
CA VAL A 184 -20.96 8.87 7.87
C VAL A 184 -21.96 8.18 8.81
N ASP A 185 -23.17 7.91 8.32
CA ASP A 185 -24.28 7.32 9.09
C ASP A 185 -24.58 8.05 10.41
N GLY A 186 -24.58 9.39 10.37
CA GLY A 186 -24.82 10.22 11.55
C GLY A 186 -23.63 10.28 12.53
N LYS A 187 -22.59 9.48 12.36
CA LYS A 187 -21.38 9.54 13.18
C LYS A 187 -20.40 10.56 12.59
N LYS A 188 -20.10 11.57 13.37
CA LYS A 188 -19.11 12.60 13.02
C LYS A 188 -17.73 12.16 13.50
N PHE A 189 -16.73 12.22 12.62
CA PHE A 189 -15.34 12.02 12.99
C PHE A 189 -14.43 12.98 12.22
N LYS A 190 -13.28 13.28 12.79
CA LYS A 190 -12.26 14.10 12.15
C LYS A 190 -11.18 13.21 11.57
N THR A 191 -10.73 13.53 10.37
CA THR A 191 -9.58 12.87 9.75
C THR A 191 -8.60 13.91 9.23
N HIS A 192 -7.33 13.58 9.29
CA HIS A 192 -6.27 14.41 8.75
C HIS A 192 -5.95 13.99 7.33
N ILE A 193 -5.97 14.96 6.41
CA ILE A 193 -5.55 14.80 5.02
C ILE A 193 -4.12 15.33 4.92
N PRO A 194 -3.16 14.51 4.46
CA PRO A 194 -1.77 14.94 4.35
C PRO A 194 -1.58 16.07 3.33
N ALA A 195 -0.46 16.79 3.45
CA ALA A 195 -0.08 17.81 2.49
C ALA A 195 0.31 17.21 1.13
N GLY A 196 0.01 17.94 0.06
CA GLY A 196 0.38 17.56 -1.30
C GLY A 196 -0.54 16.51 -1.94
N VAL A 197 -1.78 16.39 -1.50
CA VAL A 197 -2.77 15.51 -2.13
C VAL A 197 -3.22 16.06 -3.48
N LYS A 198 -3.50 15.15 -4.41
CA LYS A 198 -3.93 15.48 -5.78
C LYS A 198 -5.44 15.34 -5.93
N ASP A 199 -5.98 16.01 -6.96
CA ASP A 199 -7.36 15.78 -7.37
C ASP A 199 -7.60 14.33 -7.78
N GLY A 200 -8.75 13.77 -7.39
CA GLY A 200 -9.10 12.36 -7.62
C GLY A 200 -8.36 11.36 -6.72
N GLN A 201 -7.46 11.80 -5.85
CA GLN A 201 -6.74 10.89 -4.95
C GLN A 201 -7.69 10.24 -3.94
N LYS A 202 -7.53 8.92 -3.73
CA LYS A 202 -8.30 8.15 -2.75
C LYS A 202 -7.47 7.87 -1.50
N ILE A 203 -8.08 8.10 -0.33
CA ILE A 203 -7.51 7.80 0.99
C ILE A 203 -8.38 6.74 1.66
N ARG A 204 -7.76 5.65 2.11
CA ARG A 204 -8.42 4.59 2.87
C ARG A 204 -8.39 4.92 4.36
N LEU A 205 -9.54 4.93 4.99
CA LEU A 205 -9.71 5.08 6.43
C LEU A 205 -10.20 3.75 7.01
N ALA A 206 -9.28 3.00 7.61
CA ALA A 206 -9.56 1.66 8.10
C ALA A 206 -10.63 1.66 9.20
N GLY A 207 -11.58 0.72 9.10
CA GLY A 207 -12.65 0.53 10.08
C GLY A 207 -13.65 1.69 10.18
N LYS A 208 -13.75 2.55 9.15
CA LYS A 208 -14.71 3.67 9.08
C LYS A 208 -15.86 3.43 8.10
N GLY A 209 -15.97 2.21 7.54
CA GLY A 209 -17.08 1.76 6.73
C GLY A 209 -18.33 1.37 7.56
N LYS A 210 -19.16 0.48 7.03
CA LYS A 210 -20.32 -0.04 7.76
C LYS A 210 -19.87 -0.94 8.92
N PRO A 211 -20.58 -0.95 10.05
CA PRO A 211 -20.28 -1.88 11.14
C PRO A 211 -20.47 -3.33 10.68
N GLY A 212 -19.62 -4.23 11.13
CA GLY A 212 -19.83 -5.67 10.98
C GLY A 212 -20.98 -6.17 11.86
N ARG A 213 -21.44 -7.39 11.58
CA ARG A 213 -22.46 -8.09 12.35
C ARG A 213 -21.84 -9.26 13.11
N ASN A 214 -22.48 -9.69 14.17
CA ASN A 214 -22.11 -10.89 14.93
C ASN A 214 -20.62 -10.92 15.36
N GLY A 215 -20.04 -9.76 15.70
CA GLY A 215 -18.62 -9.68 16.06
C GLY A 215 -17.66 -9.50 14.89
N GLY A 216 -18.17 -9.35 13.66
CA GLY A 216 -17.36 -9.01 12.48
C GLY A 216 -16.77 -7.61 12.55
N LYS A 217 -15.64 -7.40 11.87
CA LYS A 217 -14.95 -6.09 11.81
C LYS A 217 -15.76 -5.11 10.95
N ALA A 218 -15.67 -3.82 11.28
CA ALA A 218 -16.20 -2.78 10.40
C ALA A 218 -15.42 -2.74 9.08
N GLY A 219 -16.11 -2.44 7.99
CA GLY A 219 -15.51 -2.17 6.69
C GLY A 219 -14.70 -0.87 6.68
N ASP A 220 -14.11 -0.52 5.56
CA ASP A 220 -13.29 0.67 5.38
C ASP A 220 -14.04 1.80 4.69
N LEU A 221 -13.59 3.01 4.90
CA LEU A 221 -14.07 4.18 4.16
C LEU A 221 -13.00 4.65 3.17
N TYR A 222 -13.34 4.65 1.89
CA TYR A 222 -12.53 5.24 0.83
C TYR A 222 -12.99 6.67 0.58
N LEU A 223 -12.10 7.60 0.87
CA LEU A 223 -12.34 9.02 0.72
C LEU A 223 -11.73 9.52 -0.58
N GLU A 224 -12.55 9.86 -1.55
CA GLU A 224 -12.12 10.49 -2.81
C GLU A 224 -11.99 11.99 -2.60
N LEU A 225 -10.81 12.53 -2.90
CA LEU A 225 -10.53 13.96 -2.74
C LEU A 225 -10.81 14.68 -4.06
N SER A 226 -11.61 15.74 -4.00
CA SER A 226 -11.80 16.65 -5.11
C SER A 226 -11.13 17.98 -4.76
N VAL A 227 -10.10 18.37 -5.51
CA VAL A 227 -9.35 19.60 -5.26
C VAL A 227 -9.82 20.66 -6.22
N LYS A 228 -10.34 21.80 -5.67
CA LYS A 228 -10.67 22.95 -6.49
C LYS A 228 -9.39 23.55 -7.08
N PRO A 229 -9.36 23.88 -8.38
CA PRO A 229 -8.21 24.56 -8.98
C PRO A 229 -8.01 25.95 -8.33
N ASP A 230 -6.79 26.43 -8.39
CA ASP A 230 -6.44 27.81 -8.03
C ASP A 230 -6.09 28.59 -9.28
N ASP A 231 -6.43 29.88 -9.32
CA ASP A 231 -6.23 30.73 -10.52
C ASP A 231 -4.75 31.07 -10.75
N ARG A 232 -3.94 31.01 -9.71
CA ARG A 232 -2.53 31.42 -9.73
C ARG A 232 -1.55 30.27 -9.63
N PHE A 233 -1.92 29.23 -8.88
CA PHE A 233 -1.01 28.13 -8.54
C PHE A 233 -1.46 26.82 -9.14
N THR A 234 -0.49 26.06 -9.62
CA THR A 234 -0.65 24.63 -9.97
C THR A 234 0.36 23.80 -9.20
N MET A 235 0.01 22.56 -8.89
CA MET A 235 0.89 21.65 -8.17
C MET A 235 1.55 20.66 -9.14
N ARG A 236 2.89 20.63 -9.15
CA ARG A 236 3.70 19.70 -9.94
C ARG A 236 4.57 18.85 -9.02
N GLY A 237 4.07 17.68 -8.66
CA GLY A 237 4.70 16.87 -7.63
C GLY A 237 4.59 17.52 -6.25
N HIS A 238 5.70 17.94 -5.66
CA HIS A 238 5.77 18.73 -4.44
C HIS A 238 6.03 20.23 -4.71
N ASP A 239 6.31 20.59 -5.95
CA ASP A 239 6.53 21.99 -6.31
C ASP A 239 5.21 22.69 -6.60
N LEU A 240 5.18 23.98 -6.32
CA LEU A 240 4.11 24.91 -6.70
C LEU A 240 4.59 25.72 -7.89
N VAL A 241 3.82 25.76 -8.96
CA VAL A 241 4.13 26.53 -10.16
C VAL A 241 3.15 27.68 -10.27
N MET A 242 3.66 28.89 -10.54
CA MET A 242 2.85 30.08 -10.78
C MET A 242 3.37 30.86 -12.00
N PRO A 243 2.52 31.60 -12.73
CA PRO A 243 2.99 32.54 -13.71
C PRO A 243 3.78 33.68 -13.05
N LEU A 244 4.91 34.04 -13.65
CA LEU A 244 5.74 35.16 -13.24
C LEU A 244 5.76 36.19 -14.37
N PRO A 245 4.79 37.14 -14.37
CA PRO A 245 4.74 38.16 -15.42
C PRO A 245 5.91 39.14 -15.26
N LEU A 246 6.63 39.36 -16.35
CA LEU A 246 7.76 40.29 -16.42
C LEU A 246 7.54 41.25 -17.58
N THR A 247 8.09 42.46 -17.41
CA THR A 247 8.30 43.39 -18.51
C THR A 247 9.50 42.94 -19.38
N VAL A 248 9.60 43.41 -20.61
CA VAL A 248 10.76 43.15 -21.49
C VAL A 248 12.05 43.67 -20.80
N GLY A 249 12.02 44.83 -20.16
CA GLY A 249 13.20 45.36 -19.48
C GLY A 249 13.67 44.48 -18.33
N GLU A 250 12.74 43.96 -17.49
CA GLU A 250 13.07 43.05 -16.39
C GLU A 250 13.63 41.72 -16.92
N ALA A 251 13.12 41.25 -18.02
CA ALA A 251 13.60 40.00 -18.65
C ALA A 251 15.02 40.16 -19.22
N VAL A 252 15.30 41.28 -19.86
CA VAL A 252 16.61 41.57 -20.46
C VAL A 252 17.66 41.92 -19.41
N CYS A 253 17.35 42.81 -18.48
CA CYS A 253 18.34 43.28 -17.51
C CYS A 253 18.45 42.39 -16.26
N GLY A 254 17.51 41.47 -16.07
CA GLY A 254 17.31 40.76 -14.82
C GLY A 254 16.64 41.64 -13.76
N ALA A 255 15.95 41.01 -12.82
CA ALA A 255 15.18 41.74 -11.81
C ALA A 255 15.04 40.92 -10.50
N LYS A 256 14.71 41.62 -9.44
CA LYS A 256 14.17 41.02 -8.20
C LYS A 256 12.67 41.31 -8.18
N VAL A 257 11.88 40.22 -8.36
CA VAL A 257 10.42 40.34 -8.46
C VAL A 257 9.80 39.77 -7.20
N GLU A 258 9.09 40.60 -6.46
CA GLU A 258 8.36 40.20 -5.28
C GLU A 258 6.95 39.75 -5.67
N VAL A 259 6.58 38.56 -5.19
CA VAL A 259 5.23 38.00 -5.35
C VAL A 259 4.72 37.50 -4.01
N ARG A 260 3.41 37.26 -3.93
CA ARG A 260 2.83 36.59 -2.76
C ARG A 260 2.72 35.10 -3.00
N ASP A 261 3.21 34.31 -2.05
CA ASP A 261 3.07 32.87 -2.05
C ASP A 261 1.61 32.43 -1.78
N ILE A 262 1.39 31.13 -1.62
CA ILE A 262 0.06 30.58 -1.35
C ILE A 262 -0.53 30.99 -0.01
N ASP A 263 0.30 31.45 0.91
CA ASP A 263 -0.10 31.98 2.22
C ASP A 263 -0.32 33.49 2.21
N GLY A 264 0.03 34.16 1.11
CA GLY A 264 0.01 35.60 1.00
C GLY A 264 1.28 36.28 1.50
N GLU A 265 2.30 35.50 1.88
CA GLU A 265 3.59 36.00 2.32
C GLU A 265 4.45 36.47 1.14
N PRO A 266 5.24 37.53 1.28
CA PRO A 266 6.12 38.00 0.22
C PRO A 266 7.27 37.05 -0.03
N VAL A 267 7.49 36.75 -1.30
CA VAL A 267 8.60 35.91 -1.78
C VAL A 267 9.25 36.60 -2.97
N THR A 268 10.58 36.62 -2.99
CA THR A 268 11.35 37.32 -4.03
C THR A 268 11.97 36.31 -4.99
N PHE A 269 11.60 36.39 -6.27
CA PHE A 269 12.30 35.72 -7.36
C PHE A 269 13.48 36.55 -7.85
N LYS A 270 14.64 35.91 -7.99
CA LYS A 270 15.82 36.53 -8.61
C LYS A 270 15.85 36.10 -10.08
N VAL A 271 15.37 36.97 -10.95
CA VAL A 271 15.31 36.76 -12.39
C VAL A 271 16.69 37.04 -13.00
N PRO A 272 17.34 36.06 -13.65
CA PRO A 272 18.59 36.32 -14.38
C PRO A 272 18.36 37.22 -15.60
N ALA A 273 19.37 37.98 -15.97
CA ALA A 273 19.37 38.73 -17.23
C ALA A 273 19.27 37.75 -18.43
N GLY A 274 18.53 38.14 -19.47
CA GLY A 274 18.29 37.30 -20.65
C GLY A 274 17.26 36.20 -20.44
N SER A 275 16.39 36.30 -19.43
CA SER A 275 15.34 35.34 -19.18
C SER A 275 14.26 35.38 -20.26
N SER A 276 13.92 34.26 -20.86
CA SER A 276 12.86 34.14 -21.88
C SER A 276 11.55 33.60 -21.30
N SER A 277 10.45 33.84 -22.01
CA SER A 277 9.15 33.24 -21.67
C SER A 277 9.25 31.72 -21.59
N GLY A 278 8.62 31.14 -20.57
CA GLY A 278 8.69 29.71 -20.28
C GLY A 278 9.85 29.30 -19.38
N ALA A 279 10.86 30.14 -19.15
CA ALA A 279 11.93 29.89 -18.19
C ALA A 279 11.35 29.69 -16.77
N GLU A 280 11.90 28.74 -16.02
CA GLU A 280 11.48 28.43 -14.67
C GLU A 280 12.50 28.92 -13.64
N ILE A 281 12.08 29.79 -12.75
CA ILE A 281 12.90 30.35 -11.69
C ILE A 281 12.41 29.78 -10.37
N ARG A 282 13.30 29.25 -9.55
CA ARG A 282 12.96 28.53 -8.32
C ARG A 282 13.29 29.32 -7.07
N VAL A 283 12.38 29.25 -6.10
CA VAL A 283 12.63 29.62 -4.71
C VAL A 283 12.52 28.38 -3.87
N VAL A 284 13.66 27.96 -3.34
CA VAL A 284 13.80 26.67 -2.63
C VAL A 284 12.95 26.64 -1.36
N GLY A 285 12.29 25.49 -1.15
CA GLY A 285 11.55 25.23 0.09
C GLY A 285 10.24 25.99 0.27
N LYS A 286 9.73 26.68 -0.77
CA LYS A 286 8.46 27.43 -0.74
C LYS A 286 7.29 26.72 -1.43
N GLY A 287 7.45 25.42 -1.77
CA GLY A 287 6.40 24.55 -2.28
C GLY A 287 5.65 23.80 -1.18
N VAL A 288 5.16 22.63 -1.52
CA VAL A 288 4.43 21.73 -0.60
C VAL A 288 5.35 21.25 0.52
N GLN A 289 4.94 21.44 1.76
CA GLN A 289 5.64 20.93 2.93
C GLN A 289 5.10 19.56 3.29
N SER A 290 5.86 18.53 3.05
CA SER A 290 5.45 17.14 3.33
C SER A 290 6.47 16.41 4.20
N SER A 291 6.09 15.27 4.76
CA SER A 291 7.01 14.39 5.52
C SER A 291 8.17 13.84 4.67
N ARG A 292 8.08 13.95 3.35
CA ARG A 292 9.13 13.52 2.39
C ARG A 292 10.09 14.66 2.02
N GLY A 293 9.85 15.86 2.51
CA GLY A 293 10.64 17.06 2.23
C GLY A 293 9.78 18.23 1.76
N ALA A 294 10.40 19.39 1.67
CA ALA A 294 9.81 20.61 1.14
C ALA A 294 10.01 20.67 -0.38
N GLY A 295 8.96 21.00 -1.12
CA GLY A 295 9.04 21.35 -2.53
C GLY A 295 9.43 22.81 -2.72
N ASP A 296 9.59 23.23 -3.97
CA ASP A 296 9.97 24.59 -4.36
C ASP A 296 8.78 25.39 -4.90
N LEU A 297 8.89 26.72 -4.84
CA LEU A 297 8.01 27.59 -5.58
C LEU A 297 8.69 27.96 -6.90
N ILE A 298 8.02 27.68 -8.02
CA ILE A 298 8.52 27.87 -9.37
C ILE A 298 7.73 29.01 -10.02
N GLY A 299 8.43 30.07 -10.36
CA GLY A 299 7.92 31.14 -11.20
C GLY A 299 8.19 30.81 -12.68
N ARG A 300 7.14 30.62 -13.46
CA ARG A 300 7.24 30.45 -14.91
C ARG A 300 7.18 31.82 -15.57
N VAL A 301 8.27 32.24 -16.18
CA VAL A 301 8.38 33.55 -16.81
C VAL A 301 7.34 33.70 -17.93
N GLU A 302 6.61 34.81 -17.87
CA GLU A 302 5.69 35.28 -18.92
C GLU A 302 6.04 36.72 -19.26
N ILE A 303 6.72 36.96 -20.38
CA ILE A 303 7.01 38.32 -20.82
C ILE A 303 5.73 38.93 -21.36
N ARG A 304 5.32 40.05 -20.76
CA ARG A 304 4.11 40.76 -21.17
C ARG A 304 4.45 42.12 -21.72
N VAL A 305 3.75 42.50 -22.79
CA VAL A 305 3.83 43.80 -23.42
C VAL A 305 2.51 44.55 -23.27
N PRO A 306 2.50 45.88 -23.20
CA PRO A 306 1.27 46.67 -23.14
C PRO A 306 0.40 46.44 -24.40
N ALA A 307 -0.91 46.24 -24.19
CA ALA A 307 -1.85 46.01 -25.31
C ALA A 307 -1.96 47.22 -26.27
N LYS A 308 -1.72 48.43 -25.79
CA LYS A 308 -1.75 49.64 -26.60
C LYS A 308 -0.43 50.43 -26.42
N PRO A 309 0.65 50.03 -27.13
CA PRO A 309 1.94 50.71 -27.03
C PRO A 309 1.90 52.08 -27.70
N GLY A 310 2.35 53.13 -26.99
CA GLY A 310 2.55 54.47 -27.52
C GLY A 310 3.70 54.57 -28.53
N MET A 311 3.84 55.68 -29.20
CA MET A 311 4.87 55.90 -30.22
C MET A 311 6.29 55.78 -29.68
N GLY A 312 6.53 56.25 -28.49
CA GLY A 312 7.84 56.12 -27.79
C GLY A 312 8.24 54.66 -27.53
N LEU A 313 7.29 53.87 -27.05
CA LEU A 313 7.55 52.44 -26.79
C LEU A 313 7.79 51.66 -28.10
N LYS A 314 7.07 51.97 -29.18
CA LYS A 314 7.28 51.39 -30.53
C LYS A 314 8.68 51.74 -31.06
N ARG A 315 9.18 52.95 -30.84
CA ARG A 315 10.55 53.36 -31.20
C ARG A 315 11.58 52.61 -30.39
N ALA A 316 11.41 52.52 -29.06
CA ALA A 316 12.31 51.79 -28.20
C ALA A 316 12.37 50.30 -28.54
N ALA A 317 11.23 49.65 -28.90
CA ALA A 317 11.20 48.28 -29.36
C ALA A 317 11.98 48.07 -30.66
N LYS A 318 11.85 48.96 -31.64
CA LYS A 318 12.64 48.86 -32.88
C LYS A 318 14.16 49.04 -32.65
N GLU A 319 14.53 49.90 -31.72
CA GLU A 319 15.93 50.10 -31.33
C GLU A 319 16.45 48.83 -30.61
N PHE A 320 15.66 48.27 -29.71
CA PHE A 320 16.00 46.99 -29.08
C PHE A 320 16.25 45.87 -30.07
N ASP A 321 15.38 45.71 -31.06
CA ASP A 321 15.56 44.71 -32.14
C ASP A 321 16.86 44.94 -32.90
N LYS A 322 17.18 46.19 -33.25
CA LYS A 322 18.41 46.56 -33.93
C LYS A 322 19.66 46.23 -33.09
N GLU A 323 19.67 46.58 -31.80
CA GLU A 323 20.78 46.36 -30.89
C GLU A 323 20.92 44.86 -30.49
N SER A 324 19.89 44.05 -30.77
CA SER A 324 19.89 42.63 -30.44
C SER A 324 20.75 41.74 -31.40
N GLY A 325 21.47 42.37 -32.37
CA GLY A 325 22.52 41.72 -33.13
C GLY A 325 22.12 40.49 -33.97
N GLY A 326 20.99 40.56 -34.66
CA GLY A 326 20.54 39.46 -35.52
C GLY A 326 19.64 38.41 -34.83
N PHE A 327 19.33 38.61 -33.55
CA PHE A 327 18.40 37.72 -32.79
C PHE A 327 17.00 37.66 -33.44
N ALA A 328 16.53 38.77 -34.01
CA ALA A 328 15.27 38.80 -34.75
C ALA A 328 15.28 37.88 -35.97
N ASP A 329 16.43 37.81 -36.68
CA ASP A 329 16.61 36.95 -37.86
C ASP A 329 16.73 35.49 -37.46
N GLU A 330 17.40 35.21 -36.36
CA GLU A 330 17.45 33.87 -35.75
C GLU A 330 16.02 33.36 -35.42
N LEU A 331 15.23 34.16 -34.74
CA LEU A 331 13.84 33.81 -34.45
C LEU A 331 12.98 33.64 -35.71
N ALA A 332 13.23 34.46 -36.76
CA ALA A 332 12.53 34.31 -38.01
C ALA A 332 12.82 32.99 -38.72
N SER A 333 14.05 32.49 -38.58
CA SER A 333 14.46 31.17 -39.13
C SER A 333 13.82 29.97 -38.43
N GLN A 334 13.31 30.14 -37.19
CA GLN A 334 12.64 29.12 -36.43
C GLN A 334 11.11 29.07 -36.63
N ARG A 335 10.57 30.00 -37.35
CA ARG A 335 9.12 30.10 -37.67
C ARG A 335 8.79 29.43 -38.98
#